data_6c1fc53740feb295c9a5309643164294
#
_entry.id   6c1fc53740feb295c9a5309643164294
#
_cell.length_a   1.000
_cell.length_b   1.000
_cell.length_c   1.000
_cell.angle_alpha   90.00
_cell.angle_beta   90.00
_cell.angle_gamma   90.00
#
_symmetry.space_group_name_H-M   'P 1'
#
loop_
_entity.id
_entity.type
_entity.pdbx_description
1 polymer ?
#
loop_
_entity_poly.entity_id
_entity_poly.type
_entity_poly.pdbx_seq_one_letter_code
_entity_poly.pdbx_strand_id
1 'polypeptide(L)'
;MTTAPVPRLIRGLAVPTIISMLVTSFYVMADTYFVGKINTQSTAAVGISFSIMAIIQAFGFFCGHGSGNFISRRLGARDYRSAEKMAATGFFSAFLIGCAIALVGLLFLDPICRALGSTPTILPYAKTYLGIILLGAPFMASSLVLNNQMRFQGNAVYAMIGIIVGAVLNIGLDPLLIFVFDMGIAGAAWSTFISQVCSFTILLFHGPKRRKHPHSLPAFYSHSSLSERNRIRRKSFSLPSGTGQCLDYPI
;
A
#
# COMPACT_ATOMS: atom_id res chain seq x y z
N MET A 1 -10.36 17.85 4.83
CA MET A 1 -9.71 18.02 3.51
C MET A 1 -10.25 19.23 2.73
N THR A 2 -11.43 19.71 3.01
CA THR A 2 -12.12 20.75 2.23
C THR A 2 -11.67 22.20 2.46
N THR A 3 -10.71 22.46 3.35
CA THR A 3 -10.26 23.84 3.72
C THR A 3 -8.76 24.07 3.56
N ALA A 4 -7.99 23.04 3.16
CA ALA A 4 -6.56 23.20 2.95
C ALA A 4 -6.27 23.65 1.51
N PRO A 5 -5.26 24.51 1.27
CA PRO A 5 -4.86 24.89 -0.09
C PRO A 5 -4.40 23.65 -0.84
N VAL A 6 -4.96 23.44 -2.03
CA VAL A 6 -4.75 22.25 -2.89
C VAL A 6 -3.26 21.91 -3.08
N PRO A 7 -2.34 22.88 -3.32
CA PRO A 7 -0.92 22.55 -3.50
C PRO A 7 -0.25 21.91 -2.27
N ARG A 8 -0.71 22.25 -1.06
CA ARG A 8 -0.17 21.69 0.18
C ARG A 8 -0.65 20.25 0.39
N LEU A 9 -1.90 19.97 0.04
CA LEU A 9 -2.47 18.63 0.10
C LEU A 9 -1.79 17.70 -0.89
N ILE A 10 -1.59 18.16 -2.11
CA ILE A 10 -0.88 17.41 -3.16
C ILE A 10 0.54 17.08 -2.71
N ARG A 11 1.32 18.04 -2.22
CA ARG A 11 2.67 17.79 -1.72
C ARG A 11 2.71 16.78 -0.58
N GLY A 12 1.77 16.87 0.36
CA GLY A 12 1.68 15.95 1.50
C GLY A 12 1.38 14.49 1.13
N LEU A 13 0.77 14.25 -0.04
CA LEU A 13 0.49 12.90 -0.55
C LEU A 13 1.52 12.45 -1.59
N ALA A 14 1.97 13.37 -2.46
CA ALA A 14 2.88 13.05 -3.55
C ALA A 14 4.29 12.71 -3.05
N VAL A 15 4.85 13.51 -2.13
CA VAL A 15 6.22 13.30 -1.63
C VAL A 15 6.41 11.91 -1.00
N PRO A 16 5.58 11.46 -0.02
CA PRO A 16 5.72 10.11 0.51
C PRO A 16 5.53 9.02 -0.54
N THR A 17 4.65 9.25 -1.52
CA THR A 17 4.41 8.28 -2.59
C THR A 17 5.62 8.17 -3.53
N ILE A 18 6.22 9.29 -3.93
CA ILE A 18 7.43 9.31 -4.77
C ILE A 18 8.58 8.63 -4.04
N ILE A 19 8.81 8.95 -2.76
CA ILE A 19 9.84 8.30 -1.95
C ILE A 19 9.61 6.79 -1.89
N SER A 20 8.37 6.35 -1.67
CA SER A 20 8.04 4.92 -1.64
C SER A 20 8.37 4.23 -2.98
N MET A 21 8.04 4.87 -4.12
CA MET A 21 8.32 4.31 -5.44
C MET A 21 9.82 4.24 -5.72
N LEU A 22 10.58 5.27 -5.34
CA LEU A 22 12.05 5.27 -5.47
C LEU A 22 12.67 4.14 -4.64
N VAL A 23 12.27 4.01 -3.38
CA VAL A 23 12.77 2.94 -2.50
C VAL A 23 12.41 1.57 -3.06
N THR A 24 11.20 1.39 -3.59
CA THR A 24 10.79 0.15 -4.26
C THR A 24 11.67 -0.17 -5.47
N SER A 25 11.97 0.82 -6.30
CA SER A 25 12.86 0.64 -7.46
C SER A 25 14.28 0.24 -7.02
N PHE A 26 14.80 0.89 -5.99
CA PHE A 26 16.13 0.56 -5.46
C PHE A 26 16.20 -0.86 -4.90
N TYR A 27 15.19 -1.30 -4.15
CA TYR A 27 15.23 -2.66 -3.62
C TYR A 27 15.12 -3.71 -4.72
N VAL A 28 14.32 -3.49 -5.76
CA VAL A 28 14.23 -4.41 -6.93
C VAL A 28 15.57 -4.49 -7.65
N MET A 29 16.27 -3.35 -7.81
CA MET A 29 17.60 -3.35 -8.40
C MET A 29 18.61 -4.12 -7.54
N ALA A 30 18.58 -3.93 -6.21
CA ALA A 30 19.46 -4.63 -5.29
C ALA A 30 19.23 -6.15 -5.30
N ASP A 31 17.96 -6.59 -5.20
CA ASP A 31 17.58 -8.00 -5.29
C ASP A 31 18.06 -8.63 -6.61
N THR A 32 17.78 -7.99 -7.74
CA THR A 32 18.26 -8.45 -9.06
C THR A 32 19.79 -8.53 -9.14
N TYR A 33 20.49 -7.58 -8.54
CA TYR A 33 21.96 -7.57 -8.49
C TYR A 33 22.51 -8.75 -7.68
N PHE A 34 21.96 -9.02 -6.49
CA PHE A 34 22.39 -10.14 -5.64
C PHE A 34 22.09 -11.48 -6.29
N VAL A 35 20.90 -11.66 -6.86
CA VAL A 35 20.53 -12.88 -7.61
C VAL A 35 21.43 -13.07 -8.82
N GLY A 36 21.76 -11.98 -9.52
CA GLY A 36 22.67 -12.02 -10.69
C GLY A 36 24.08 -12.52 -10.36
N LYS A 37 24.51 -12.43 -9.10
CA LYS A 37 25.80 -12.99 -8.65
C LYS A 37 25.79 -14.48 -8.34
N ILE A 38 24.62 -15.11 -8.26
CA ILE A 38 24.52 -16.56 -8.00
C ILE A 38 24.85 -17.31 -9.28
N ASN A 39 23.98 -17.23 -10.28
CA ASN A 39 24.17 -17.81 -11.61
C ASN A 39 23.10 -17.27 -12.58
N THR A 40 23.32 -17.49 -13.87
CA THR A 40 22.40 -17.05 -14.93
C THR A 40 21.03 -17.74 -14.84
N GLN A 41 20.99 -19.00 -14.42
CA GLN A 41 19.76 -19.78 -14.27
C GLN A 41 18.86 -19.19 -13.18
N SER A 42 19.44 -18.75 -12.05
CA SER A 42 18.71 -18.08 -10.98
C SER A 42 18.12 -16.74 -11.44
N THR A 43 18.87 -15.96 -12.20
CA THR A 43 18.38 -14.69 -12.76
C THR A 43 17.20 -14.93 -13.72
N ALA A 44 17.31 -15.93 -14.58
CA ALA A 44 16.22 -16.33 -15.48
C ALA A 44 14.98 -16.81 -14.71
N ALA A 45 15.16 -17.59 -13.63
CA ALA A 45 14.09 -18.08 -12.78
C ALA A 45 13.32 -16.94 -12.09
N VAL A 46 14.03 -15.92 -11.57
CA VAL A 46 13.41 -14.72 -11.00
C VAL A 46 12.64 -13.96 -12.08
N GLY A 47 13.22 -13.78 -13.27
CA GLY A 47 12.56 -13.12 -14.41
C GLY A 47 11.23 -13.77 -14.78
N ILE A 48 11.18 -15.11 -14.87
CA ILE A 48 9.96 -15.87 -15.12
C ILE A 48 8.93 -15.65 -14.00
N SER A 49 9.39 -15.63 -12.75
CA SER A 49 8.52 -15.47 -11.58
C SER A 49 7.88 -14.09 -11.50
N PHE A 50 8.46 -13.03 -12.09
CA PHE A 50 7.87 -11.69 -12.16
C PHE A 50 6.47 -11.70 -12.78
N SER A 51 6.17 -12.57 -13.72
CA SER A 51 4.83 -12.65 -14.34
C SER A 51 3.76 -13.02 -13.30
N ILE A 52 4.04 -13.98 -12.43
CA ILE A 52 3.11 -14.37 -11.35
C ILE A 52 3.02 -13.29 -10.28
N MET A 53 4.15 -12.68 -9.92
CA MET A 53 4.16 -11.56 -8.98
C MET A 53 3.32 -10.38 -9.50
N ALA A 54 3.38 -10.09 -10.80
CA ALA A 54 2.56 -9.06 -11.42
C ALA A 54 1.06 -9.37 -11.34
N ILE A 55 0.66 -10.64 -11.50
CA ILE A 55 -0.73 -11.09 -11.33
C ILE A 55 -1.19 -10.86 -9.87
N ILE A 56 -0.38 -11.26 -8.88
CA ILE A 56 -0.69 -11.04 -7.46
C ILE A 56 -0.83 -9.54 -7.17
N GLN A 57 0.08 -8.71 -7.71
CA GLN A 57 0.03 -7.26 -7.56
C GLN A 57 -1.22 -6.67 -8.22
N ALA A 58 -1.61 -7.13 -9.42
CA ALA A 58 -2.80 -6.66 -10.11
C ALA A 58 -4.06 -6.85 -9.27
N PHE A 59 -4.26 -8.03 -8.66
CA PHE A 59 -5.37 -8.28 -7.75
C PHE A 59 -5.28 -7.43 -6.47
N GLY A 60 -4.08 -7.27 -5.91
CA GLY A 60 -3.83 -6.39 -4.76
C GLY A 60 -4.19 -4.93 -5.05
N PHE A 61 -3.81 -4.41 -6.21
CA PHE A 61 -4.19 -3.07 -6.66
C PHE A 61 -5.68 -2.95 -6.96
N PHE A 62 -6.28 -3.93 -7.60
CA PHE A 62 -7.72 -3.94 -7.89
C PHE A 62 -8.54 -3.82 -6.59
N CYS A 63 -8.27 -4.67 -5.61
CA CYS A 63 -8.93 -4.61 -4.30
C CYS A 63 -8.57 -3.34 -3.53
N GLY A 64 -7.29 -2.92 -3.58
CA GLY A 64 -6.78 -1.77 -2.86
C GLY A 64 -7.33 -0.43 -3.36
N HIS A 65 -7.33 -0.20 -4.67
CA HIS A 65 -7.88 1.02 -5.26
C HIS A 65 -9.40 1.04 -5.21
N GLY A 66 -10.07 -0.10 -5.47
CA GLY A 66 -11.52 -0.20 -5.39
C GLY A 66 -12.04 0.14 -3.98
N SER A 67 -11.51 -0.55 -2.96
CA SER A 67 -11.89 -0.27 -1.56
C SER A 67 -11.44 1.11 -1.11
N GLY A 68 -10.23 1.55 -1.46
CA GLY A 68 -9.67 2.84 -1.08
C GLY A 68 -10.50 4.03 -1.59
N ASN A 69 -10.93 3.99 -2.84
CA ASN A 69 -11.78 5.02 -3.43
C ASN A 69 -13.15 5.12 -2.71
N PHE A 70 -13.77 3.98 -2.41
CA PHE A 70 -15.01 3.95 -1.63
C PHE A 70 -14.79 4.52 -0.22
N ILE A 71 -13.70 4.10 0.47
CA ILE A 71 -13.35 4.58 1.81
C ILE A 71 -13.19 6.10 1.81
N SER A 72 -12.46 6.68 0.85
CA SER A 72 -12.23 8.13 0.80
C SER A 72 -13.52 8.92 0.64
N ARG A 73 -14.47 8.43 -0.18
CA ARG A 73 -15.80 9.06 -0.35
C ARG A 73 -16.63 9.00 0.93
N ARG A 74 -16.67 7.84 1.61
CA ARG A 74 -17.41 7.67 2.86
C ARG A 74 -16.83 8.48 4.02
N LEU A 75 -15.51 8.58 4.09
CA LEU A 75 -14.85 9.48 5.05
C LEU A 75 -15.21 10.95 4.80
N GLY A 76 -15.29 11.37 3.53
CA GLY A 76 -15.76 12.72 3.17
C GLY A 76 -17.21 12.98 3.59
N ALA A 77 -18.08 11.97 3.48
CA ALA A 77 -19.45 12.01 3.94
C ALA A 77 -19.62 11.79 5.46
N ARG A 78 -18.51 11.60 6.22
CA ARG A 78 -18.48 11.28 7.66
C ARG A 78 -19.17 9.95 8.04
N ASP A 79 -19.34 9.04 7.08
CA ASP A 79 -19.87 7.70 7.29
C ASP A 79 -18.71 6.73 7.61
N TYR A 80 -18.22 6.80 8.85
CA TYR A 80 -17.09 5.99 9.30
C TYR A 80 -17.42 4.49 9.34
N ARG A 81 -18.69 4.15 9.63
CA ARG A 81 -19.11 2.75 9.73
C ARG A 81 -19.03 2.02 8.39
N SER A 82 -19.48 2.65 7.31
CA SER A 82 -19.38 2.08 5.97
C SER A 82 -17.93 2.04 5.48
N ALA A 83 -17.11 3.04 5.85
CA ALA A 83 -15.69 3.05 5.53
C ALA A 83 -14.93 1.89 6.22
N GLU A 84 -15.18 1.62 7.50
CA GLU A 84 -14.57 0.50 8.25
C GLU A 84 -14.98 -0.85 7.67
N LYS A 85 -16.27 -1.04 7.34
CA LYS A 85 -16.76 -2.28 6.72
C LYS A 85 -16.06 -2.54 5.38
N MET A 86 -15.95 -1.51 4.54
CA MET A 86 -15.30 -1.65 3.23
C MET A 86 -13.80 -1.93 3.38
N ALA A 87 -13.14 -1.31 4.36
CA ALA A 87 -11.73 -1.58 4.64
C ALA A 87 -11.50 -3.06 5.00
N ALA A 88 -12.33 -3.60 5.88
CA ALA A 88 -12.29 -5.01 6.24
C ALA A 88 -12.60 -5.92 5.05
N THR A 89 -13.67 -5.62 4.29
CA THR A 89 -14.04 -6.42 3.11
C THR A 89 -12.91 -6.44 2.08
N GLY A 90 -12.32 -5.28 1.74
CA GLY A 90 -11.22 -5.18 0.80
C GLY A 90 -9.99 -5.99 1.25
N PHE A 91 -9.66 -5.93 2.54
CA PHE A 91 -8.58 -6.69 3.13
C PHE A 91 -8.82 -8.21 3.05
N PHE A 92 -9.96 -8.69 3.55
CA PHE A 92 -10.28 -10.13 3.53
C PHE A 92 -10.43 -10.67 2.11
N SER A 93 -11.00 -9.89 1.18
CA SER A 93 -11.10 -10.30 -0.22
C SER A 93 -9.72 -10.49 -0.84
N ALA A 94 -8.78 -9.56 -0.63
CA ALA A 94 -7.42 -9.69 -1.14
C ALA A 94 -6.65 -10.85 -0.49
N PHE A 95 -6.85 -11.08 0.81
CA PHE A 95 -6.24 -12.20 1.51
C PHE A 95 -6.73 -13.54 0.94
N LEU A 96 -8.05 -13.69 0.73
CA LEU A 96 -8.64 -14.90 0.16
C LEU A 96 -8.19 -15.12 -1.30
N ILE A 97 -8.14 -14.07 -2.12
CA ILE A 97 -7.62 -14.15 -3.49
C ILE A 97 -6.14 -14.57 -3.46
N GLY A 98 -5.35 -13.98 -2.58
CA GLY A 98 -3.94 -14.35 -2.38
C GLY A 98 -3.78 -15.82 -1.98
N CYS A 99 -4.63 -16.32 -1.06
CA CYS A 99 -4.65 -17.73 -0.68
C CYS A 99 -5.06 -18.64 -1.87
N ALA A 100 -6.04 -18.24 -2.66
CA ALA A 100 -6.46 -18.99 -3.84
C ALA A 100 -5.33 -19.07 -4.88
N ILE A 101 -4.65 -17.93 -5.14
CA ILE A 101 -3.49 -17.89 -6.05
C ILE A 101 -2.35 -18.76 -5.51
N ALA A 102 -2.07 -18.72 -4.21
CA ALA A 102 -1.06 -19.56 -3.58
C ALA A 102 -1.39 -21.04 -3.72
N LEU A 103 -2.63 -21.43 -3.41
CA LEU A 103 -3.07 -22.82 -3.49
C LEU A 103 -3.00 -23.36 -4.93
N VAL A 104 -3.60 -22.64 -5.87
CA VAL A 104 -3.57 -23.03 -7.30
C VAL A 104 -2.14 -23.03 -7.83
N GLY A 105 -1.36 -22.01 -7.51
CA GLY A 105 0.03 -21.89 -7.93
C GLY A 105 0.93 -23.01 -7.42
N LEU A 106 0.75 -23.44 -6.15
CA LEU A 106 1.51 -24.53 -5.56
C LEU A 106 1.09 -25.89 -6.12
N LEU A 107 -0.22 -26.11 -6.34
CA LEU A 107 -0.73 -27.35 -6.93
C LEU A 107 -0.28 -27.55 -8.38
N PHE A 108 -0.19 -26.45 -9.14
CA PHE A 108 0.17 -26.49 -10.56
C PHE A 108 1.54 -25.85 -10.83
N LEU A 109 2.49 -25.95 -9.87
CA LEU A 109 3.78 -25.27 -9.95
C LEU A 109 4.59 -25.67 -11.20
N ASP A 110 4.67 -26.98 -11.50
CA ASP A 110 5.36 -27.51 -12.68
C ASP A 110 4.78 -27.00 -14.01
N PRO A 111 3.48 -27.18 -14.28
CA PRO A 111 2.90 -26.71 -15.53
C PRO A 111 2.96 -25.19 -15.66
N ILE A 112 2.83 -24.44 -14.56
CA ILE A 112 2.94 -22.98 -14.59
C ILE A 112 4.38 -22.56 -14.96
N CYS A 113 5.41 -23.11 -14.33
CA CYS A 113 6.79 -22.79 -14.67
C CYS A 113 7.10 -23.11 -16.13
N ARG A 114 6.64 -24.24 -16.65
CA ARG A 114 6.82 -24.63 -18.08
C ARG A 114 6.07 -23.69 -19.02
N ALA A 115 4.82 -23.34 -18.70
CA ALA A 115 4.02 -22.40 -19.49
C ALA A 115 4.63 -20.99 -19.55
N LEU A 116 5.34 -20.59 -18.50
CA LEU A 116 6.06 -19.32 -18.44
C LEU A 116 7.42 -19.36 -19.18
N GLY A 117 7.79 -20.47 -19.79
CA GLY A 117 9.00 -20.59 -20.59
C GLY A 117 10.21 -21.15 -19.85
N SER A 118 10.02 -21.85 -18.73
CA SER A 118 11.12 -22.52 -18.01
C SER A 118 11.70 -23.65 -18.82
N THR A 119 13.00 -23.61 -19.10
CA THR A 119 13.74 -24.74 -19.65
C THR A 119 14.03 -25.80 -18.59
N PRO A 120 14.37 -27.06 -18.96
CA PRO A 120 14.72 -28.11 -17.99
C PRO A 120 15.82 -27.71 -17.02
N THR A 121 16.75 -26.85 -17.41
CA THR A 121 17.87 -26.36 -16.60
C THR A 121 17.44 -25.25 -15.62
N ILE A 122 16.44 -24.43 -15.96
CA ILE A 122 15.92 -23.33 -15.15
C ILE A 122 14.82 -23.80 -14.20
N LEU A 123 14.10 -24.86 -14.59
CA LEU A 123 12.92 -25.35 -13.87
C LEU A 123 13.13 -25.60 -12.37
N PRO A 124 14.22 -26.25 -11.89
CA PRO A 124 14.42 -26.46 -10.45
C PRO A 124 14.56 -25.14 -9.69
N TYR A 125 15.28 -24.17 -10.26
CA TYR A 125 15.44 -22.83 -9.65
C TYR A 125 14.12 -22.07 -9.64
N ALA A 126 13.35 -22.09 -10.74
CA ALA A 126 12.06 -21.44 -10.84
C ALA A 126 11.05 -22.04 -9.85
N LYS A 127 11.01 -23.36 -9.69
CA LYS A 127 10.14 -24.03 -8.71
C LYS A 127 10.47 -23.62 -7.27
N THR A 128 11.75 -23.61 -6.92
CA THR A 128 12.20 -23.23 -5.58
C THR A 128 11.83 -21.78 -5.28
N TYR A 129 12.14 -20.86 -6.18
CA TYR A 129 11.84 -19.46 -6.00
C TYR A 129 10.34 -19.16 -5.97
N LEU A 130 9.62 -19.59 -7.02
CA LEU A 130 8.20 -19.34 -7.15
C LEU A 130 7.38 -20.02 -6.05
N GLY A 131 7.77 -21.22 -5.61
CA GLY A 131 7.10 -21.92 -4.53
C GLY A 131 7.12 -21.12 -3.22
N ILE A 132 8.26 -20.52 -2.86
CA ILE A 132 8.38 -19.68 -1.65
C ILE A 132 7.62 -18.36 -1.82
N ILE A 133 7.71 -17.73 -3.00
CA ILE A 133 6.97 -16.48 -3.28
C ILE A 133 5.47 -16.69 -3.22
N LEU A 134 4.95 -17.82 -3.71
CA LEU A 134 3.53 -18.15 -3.64
C LEU A 134 3.03 -18.30 -2.20
N LEU A 135 3.83 -18.82 -1.28
CA LEU A 135 3.49 -18.81 0.16
C LEU A 135 3.31 -17.38 0.70
N GLY A 136 4.04 -16.44 0.13
CA GLY A 136 3.94 -15.01 0.45
C GLY A 136 2.77 -14.27 -0.21
N ALA A 137 2.11 -14.85 -1.21
CA ALA A 137 1.08 -14.19 -2.00
C ALA A 137 -0.09 -13.60 -1.17
N PRO A 138 -0.64 -14.27 -0.14
CA PRO A 138 -1.68 -13.69 0.72
C PRO A 138 -1.21 -12.43 1.45
N PHE A 139 0.01 -12.45 1.97
CA PHE A 139 0.59 -11.32 2.71
C PHE A 139 0.92 -10.16 1.75
N MET A 140 1.44 -10.47 0.57
CA MET A 140 1.75 -9.49 -0.47
C MET A 140 0.49 -8.77 -0.96
N ALA A 141 -0.57 -9.50 -1.33
CA ALA A 141 -1.83 -8.92 -1.78
C ALA A 141 -2.48 -8.06 -0.69
N SER A 142 -2.53 -8.56 0.55
CA SER A 142 -3.10 -7.83 1.69
C SER A 142 -2.29 -6.60 2.07
N SER A 143 -0.96 -6.67 2.03
CA SER A 143 -0.06 -5.54 2.27
C SER A 143 -0.31 -4.41 1.27
N LEU A 144 -0.47 -4.74 -0.02
CA LEU A 144 -0.80 -3.77 -1.06
C LEU A 144 -2.16 -3.09 -0.82
N VAL A 145 -3.17 -3.86 -0.40
CA VAL A 145 -4.49 -3.30 -0.06
C VAL A 145 -4.39 -2.36 1.13
N LEU A 146 -3.74 -2.76 2.23
CA LEU A 146 -3.55 -1.91 3.41
C LEU A 146 -2.80 -0.62 3.05
N ASN A 147 -1.74 -0.73 2.25
CA ASN A 147 -0.95 0.41 1.79
C ASN A 147 -1.80 1.41 1.00
N ASN A 148 -2.59 0.92 0.03
CA ASN A 148 -3.48 1.77 -0.75
C ASN A 148 -4.57 2.39 0.12
N GLN A 149 -5.24 1.60 0.96
CA GLN A 149 -6.27 2.11 1.87
C GLN A 149 -5.75 3.22 2.78
N MET A 150 -4.52 3.09 3.32
CA MET A 150 -3.89 4.14 4.11
C MET A 150 -3.66 5.43 3.32
N ARG A 151 -3.20 5.32 2.07
CA ARG A 151 -3.03 6.48 1.17
C ARG A 151 -4.36 7.18 0.91
N PHE A 152 -5.42 6.44 0.60
CA PHE A 152 -6.76 6.99 0.39
C PHE A 152 -7.39 7.61 1.63
N GLN A 153 -6.96 7.19 2.82
CA GLN A 153 -7.34 7.82 4.11
C GLN A 153 -6.50 9.07 4.44
N GLY A 154 -5.54 9.45 3.60
CA GLY A 154 -4.65 10.59 3.81
C GLY A 154 -3.43 10.29 4.69
N ASN A 155 -3.18 9.02 5.05
CA ASN A 155 -2.06 8.57 5.87
C ASN A 155 -0.89 8.03 5.02
N ALA A 156 -0.50 8.76 3.96
CA ALA A 156 0.54 8.33 3.04
C ALA A 156 1.91 8.09 3.70
N VAL A 157 2.21 8.80 4.79
CA VAL A 157 3.47 8.62 5.54
C VAL A 157 3.55 7.24 6.20
N TYR A 158 2.46 6.76 6.81
CA TYR A 158 2.46 5.42 7.40
C TYR A 158 2.55 4.32 6.34
N ALA A 159 1.89 4.52 5.19
CA ALA A 159 2.04 3.63 4.04
C ALA A 159 3.49 3.58 3.56
N MET A 160 4.17 4.71 3.51
CA MET A 160 5.59 4.82 3.14
C MET A 160 6.49 4.07 4.13
N ILE A 161 6.27 4.21 5.44
CA ILE A 161 7.09 3.53 6.47
C ILE A 161 7.03 2.01 6.28
N GLY A 162 5.85 1.43 6.04
CA GLY A 162 5.72 -0.01 5.79
C GLY A 162 6.54 -0.49 4.59
N ILE A 163 6.55 0.28 3.50
CA ILE A 163 7.36 -0.05 2.30
C ILE A 163 8.85 0.08 2.59
N ILE A 164 9.28 1.18 3.23
CA ILE A 164 10.69 1.43 3.51
C ILE A 164 11.26 0.32 4.41
N VAL A 165 10.57 -0.03 5.49
CA VAL A 165 11.05 -1.09 6.40
C VAL A 165 11.14 -2.43 5.66
N GLY A 166 10.13 -2.79 4.86
CA GLY A 166 10.19 -3.99 4.02
C GLY A 166 11.39 -3.99 3.07
N ALA A 167 11.61 -2.87 2.38
CA ALA A 167 12.72 -2.73 1.43
C ALA A 167 14.10 -2.81 2.11
N VAL A 168 14.29 -2.12 3.24
CA VAL A 168 15.54 -2.15 4.00
C VAL A 168 15.84 -3.55 4.54
N LEU A 169 14.81 -4.23 5.05
CA LEU A 169 14.95 -5.62 5.49
C LEU A 169 15.32 -6.54 4.34
N ASN A 170 14.70 -6.41 3.17
CA ASN A 170 15.01 -7.21 2.01
C ASN A 170 16.47 -7.03 1.57
N ILE A 171 16.92 -5.77 1.37
CA ILE A 171 18.30 -5.46 0.98
C ILE A 171 19.33 -6.01 2.00
N GLY A 172 18.99 -6.02 3.29
CA GLY A 172 19.87 -6.55 4.33
C GLY A 172 19.86 -8.09 4.41
N LEU A 173 18.68 -8.71 4.22
CA LEU A 173 18.53 -10.16 4.28
C LEU A 173 19.04 -10.88 3.03
N ASP A 174 18.97 -10.25 1.85
CA ASP A 174 19.45 -10.85 0.59
C ASP A 174 20.91 -11.34 0.70
N PRO A 175 21.91 -10.48 0.98
CA PRO A 175 23.29 -10.95 1.07
C PRO A 175 23.51 -11.94 2.21
N LEU A 176 22.76 -11.80 3.30
CA LEU A 176 22.86 -12.69 4.45
C LEU A 176 22.38 -14.11 4.08
N LEU A 177 21.19 -14.25 3.51
CA LEU A 177 20.59 -15.56 3.18
C LEU A 177 21.23 -16.18 1.93
N ILE A 178 21.61 -15.36 0.95
CA ILE A 178 22.19 -15.85 -0.30
C ILE A 178 23.65 -16.33 -0.07
N PHE A 179 24.49 -15.50 0.56
CA PHE A 179 25.94 -15.73 0.60
C PHE A 179 26.44 -16.26 1.95
N VAL A 180 25.89 -15.76 3.09
CA VAL A 180 26.36 -16.20 4.42
C VAL A 180 25.76 -17.56 4.78
N PHE A 181 24.47 -17.75 4.53
CA PHE A 181 23.79 -19.03 4.76
C PHE A 181 23.85 -19.99 3.55
N ASP A 182 24.47 -19.57 2.44
CA ASP A 182 24.65 -20.35 1.21
C ASP A 182 23.36 -20.99 0.67
N MET A 183 22.22 -20.29 0.87
CA MET A 183 20.91 -20.77 0.41
C MET A 183 20.65 -20.50 -1.09
N GLY A 184 21.54 -19.75 -1.75
CA GLY A 184 21.41 -19.41 -3.15
C GLY A 184 20.05 -18.73 -3.46
N ILE A 185 19.37 -19.21 -4.52
CA ILE A 185 18.07 -18.63 -4.94
C ILE A 185 16.95 -18.78 -3.89
N ALA A 186 16.99 -19.83 -3.08
CA ALA A 186 16.04 -19.98 -1.97
C ALA A 186 16.21 -18.87 -0.95
N GLY A 187 17.46 -18.41 -0.72
CA GLY A 187 17.76 -17.28 0.16
C GLY A 187 17.09 -15.98 -0.30
N ALA A 188 17.17 -15.64 -1.59
CA ALA A 188 16.48 -14.48 -2.17
C ALA A 188 14.95 -14.58 -2.00
N ALA A 189 14.36 -15.76 -2.23
CA ALA A 189 12.93 -15.97 -2.06
C ALA A 189 12.48 -15.82 -0.59
N TRP A 190 13.24 -16.38 0.37
CA TRP A 190 12.97 -16.23 1.80
C TRP A 190 13.16 -14.80 2.29
N SER A 191 14.17 -14.09 1.80
CA SER A 191 14.37 -12.66 2.10
C SER A 191 13.14 -11.84 1.69
N THR A 192 12.66 -12.05 0.47
CA THR A 192 11.45 -11.40 -0.03
C THR A 192 10.22 -11.77 0.80
N PHE A 193 10.03 -13.04 1.12
CA PHE A 193 8.92 -13.51 1.96
C PHE A 193 8.92 -12.86 3.35
N ILE A 194 10.05 -12.91 4.06
CA ILE A 194 10.20 -12.34 5.41
C ILE A 194 9.94 -10.83 5.39
N SER A 195 10.51 -10.12 4.41
CA SER A 195 10.33 -8.68 4.25
C SER A 195 8.87 -8.30 3.98
N GLN A 196 8.15 -9.10 3.19
CA GLN A 196 6.72 -8.90 2.93
C GLN A 196 5.88 -9.15 4.19
N VAL A 197 6.17 -10.20 4.96
CA VAL A 197 5.46 -10.49 6.22
C VAL A 197 5.73 -9.39 7.25
N CYS A 198 6.97 -8.88 7.36
CA CYS A 198 7.29 -7.76 8.24
C CYS A 198 6.59 -6.48 7.82
N SER A 199 6.62 -6.14 6.53
CA SER A 199 5.89 -4.98 5.99
C SER A 199 4.38 -5.08 6.26
N PHE A 200 3.79 -6.24 5.98
CA PHE A 200 2.39 -6.55 6.27
C PHE A 200 2.06 -6.35 7.75
N THR A 201 2.88 -6.90 8.63
CA THR A 201 2.70 -6.82 10.08
C THR A 201 2.75 -5.37 10.56
N ILE A 202 3.72 -4.59 10.10
CA ILE A 202 3.83 -3.16 10.43
C ILE A 202 2.60 -2.40 9.96
N LEU A 203 2.15 -2.63 8.72
CA LEU A 203 0.96 -1.97 8.18
C LEU A 203 -0.30 -2.36 8.95
N LEU A 204 -0.42 -3.62 9.38
CA LEU A 204 -1.55 -4.11 10.15
C LEU A 204 -1.60 -3.48 11.56
N PHE A 205 -0.47 -3.39 12.26
CA PHE A 205 -0.41 -2.81 13.61
C PHE A 205 -0.49 -1.28 13.61
N HIS A 206 -0.01 -0.61 12.56
CA HIS A 206 -0.12 0.84 12.38
C HIS A 206 -1.36 1.24 11.55
N GLY A 207 -2.16 0.25 11.12
CA GLY A 207 -3.48 0.47 10.56
C GLY A 207 -4.31 1.39 11.45
N PRO A 208 -5.44 1.90 10.99
CA PRO A 208 -6.19 2.94 11.69
C PRO A 208 -6.59 2.46 13.08
N LYS A 209 -5.71 2.71 14.09
CA LYS A 209 -6.12 2.59 15.49
C LYS A 209 -7.40 3.40 15.61
N ARG A 210 -8.49 2.74 15.96
CA ARG A 210 -9.79 3.32 16.29
C ARG A 210 -9.56 4.63 17.04
N ARG A 211 -9.60 5.76 16.33
CA ARG A 211 -9.53 7.06 17.00
C ARG A 211 -10.77 7.19 17.85
N LYS A 212 -10.63 6.98 19.15
CA LYS A 212 -11.72 7.09 20.14
C LYS A 212 -12.32 8.50 20.23
N HIS A 213 -11.81 9.47 19.46
CA HIS A 213 -12.33 10.84 19.45
C HIS A 213 -12.53 11.36 18.02
N PRO A 214 -13.77 11.74 17.64
CA PRO A 214 -14.07 12.33 16.34
C PRO A 214 -13.49 13.73 16.13
N HIS A 215 -12.78 14.31 17.12
CA HIS A 215 -12.27 15.68 17.11
C HIS A 215 -10.75 15.82 17.03
N SER A 216 -9.97 14.76 16.98
CA SER A 216 -8.53 14.88 16.76
C SER A 216 -8.20 14.85 15.26
N LEU A 217 -8.57 15.91 14.56
CA LEU A 217 -7.83 16.33 13.38
C LEU A 217 -6.36 16.50 13.81
N PRO A 218 -5.35 16.13 13.00
CA PRO A 218 -3.96 16.32 13.39
C PRO A 218 -3.76 17.76 13.85
N ALA A 219 -3.01 17.96 14.92
CA ALA A 219 -2.78 19.25 15.61
C ALA A 219 -2.36 20.40 14.67
N PHE A 220 -2.05 20.11 13.44
CA PHE A 220 -1.75 21.04 12.36
C PHE A 220 -2.99 21.81 11.83
N TYR A 221 -4.21 21.39 12.21
CA TYR A 221 -5.48 21.99 11.73
C TYR A 221 -6.14 22.94 12.72
N SER A 222 -5.66 22.99 13.96
CA SER A 222 -6.40 23.62 15.06
C SER A 222 -6.23 25.15 15.19
N HIS A 223 -5.20 25.75 14.59
CA HIS A 223 -4.90 27.15 14.96
C HIS A 223 -5.35 28.23 13.96
N SER A 224 -5.66 27.90 12.70
CA SER A 224 -6.01 28.94 11.71
C SER A 224 -7.51 29.12 11.47
N SER A 225 -8.35 28.08 11.70
CA SER A 225 -9.78 28.14 11.36
C SER A 225 -10.67 28.76 12.44
N LEU A 226 -10.25 28.75 13.69
CA LEU A 226 -11.00 29.37 14.81
C LEU A 226 -10.87 30.90 14.79
N SER A 227 -9.71 31.43 14.40
CA SER A 227 -9.48 32.87 14.29
C SER A 227 -10.30 33.50 13.14
N GLU A 228 -10.45 32.79 12.04
CA GLU A 228 -11.16 33.31 10.86
C GLU A 228 -12.69 33.24 11.03
N ARG A 229 -13.25 32.20 11.67
CA ARG A 229 -14.66 32.10 12.00
C ARG A 229 -15.11 33.16 12.99
N ASN A 230 -14.28 33.51 13.99
CA ASN A 230 -14.58 34.56 14.93
C ASN A 230 -14.50 35.95 14.30
N ARG A 231 -13.66 36.12 13.27
CA ARG A 231 -13.57 37.38 12.52
C ARG A 231 -14.78 37.61 11.63
N ILE A 232 -15.30 36.54 10.98
CA ILE A 232 -16.51 36.60 10.14
C ILE A 232 -17.76 36.82 11.01
N ARG A 233 -17.84 36.15 12.16
CA ARG A 233 -18.97 36.33 13.10
C ARG A 233 -19.03 37.71 13.72
N ARG A 234 -17.87 38.36 13.96
CA ARG A 234 -17.82 39.74 14.43
C ARG A 234 -18.19 40.76 13.35
N LYS A 235 -17.90 40.47 12.08
CA LYS A 235 -18.29 41.38 10.98
C LYS A 235 -19.79 41.32 10.67
N SER A 236 -20.47 40.18 10.91
CA SER A 236 -21.93 40.04 10.70
C SER A 236 -22.77 40.69 11.82
N PHE A 237 -22.16 41.02 12.97
CA PHE A 237 -22.88 41.62 14.11
C PHE A 237 -22.73 43.15 14.20
N SER A 238 -22.04 43.77 13.26
CA SER A 238 -21.83 45.23 13.21
C SER A 238 -22.48 45.88 11.99
N LEU A 239 -23.69 45.45 11.60
CA LEU A 239 -24.52 46.22 10.68
C LEU A 239 -25.40 47.17 11.48
N PRO A 240 -25.37 48.47 11.20
CA PRO A 240 -26.17 49.44 11.91
C PRO A 240 -27.66 49.25 11.59
N SER A 241 -28.45 49.28 12.65
CA SER A 241 -29.90 49.37 12.58
C SER A 241 -30.26 50.72 11.96
N GLY A 242 -30.72 50.71 10.73
CA GLY A 242 -31.19 51.91 10.08
C GLY A 242 -31.95 51.59 8.79
N THR A 243 -33.25 51.87 8.85
CA THR A 243 -34.21 52.13 7.77
C THR A 243 -34.67 50.92 6.92
N GLY A 244 -35.93 50.57 7.13
CA GLY A 244 -36.67 49.67 6.29
C GLY A 244 -36.88 50.21 4.89
N GLN A 245 -36.75 49.29 3.94
CA GLN A 245 -37.45 49.35 2.67
C GLN A 245 -37.69 47.90 2.18
N CYS A 246 -38.97 47.55 2.16
CA CYS A 246 -39.49 46.38 1.44
C CYS A 246 -39.15 46.58 -0.04
N LEU A 247 -38.52 45.60 -0.64
CA LEU A 247 -38.50 45.40 -2.07
C LEU A 247 -39.06 44.02 -2.37
N ASP A 248 -40.29 44.03 -2.84
CA ASP A 248 -40.96 42.92 -3.47
C ASP A 248 -40.17 42.38 -4.66
N TYR A 249 -39.97 41.07 -4.73
CA TYR A 249 -39.62 40.39 -5.96
C TYR A 249 -40.82 39.52 -6.38
N PRO A 250 -41.35 39.70 -7.59
CA PRO A 250 -42.32 38.77 -8.15
C PRO A 250 -41.62 37.61 -8.87
N ILE A 251 -42.13 36.42 -8.66
CA ILE A 251 -42.12 35.16 -9.44
C ILE A 251 -40.74 34.58 -9.83
#